data_d1ebf6db27b84df33e799ca2450ec689
#
_entry.id   d1ebf6db27b84df33e799ca2450ec689
#
_cell.length_a   1.000
_cell.length_b   1.000
_cell.length_c   1.000
_cell.angle_alpha   90.00
_cell.angle_beta   90.00
_cell.angle_gamma   90.00
#
_symmetry.space_group_name_H-M   'P 1'
#
loop_
_entity.id
_entity.type
_entity.pdbx_description
1 polymer ?
#
loop_
_entity_poly.entity_id
_entity_poly.type
_entity_poly.pdbx_seq_one_letter_code
_entity_poly.pdbx_strand_id
1 'polypeptide(L)'
;MISNSLVPNEMPEFIALDKMFMKMLWVPDVYVFDLKSIRKHSLIHEFDGLYYINKTILYNVELEVVIYCEMDFEKFPFDSHTCFFKLGSFSYDASLVTFTLDQLSFTLSKQFNLLDFSTDVNPLPDSQKVYGDYGSLYWSLTGCEVVLKRSPHKYIFNYYVPSGLIVVFSWVSNS
;
A
#
# COMPACT_ATOMS: atom_id res chain seq x y z
N MET A 1 -22.63 -0.53 -33.45
CA MET A 1 -23.32 -1.83 -33.49
C MET A 1 -22.37 -2.85 -32.90
N ILE A 2 -22.54 -3.21 -31.65
CA ILE A 2 -21.80 -4.30 -30.99
C ILE A 2 -22.75 -5.48 -31.02
N SER A 3 -22.45 -6.47 -31.83
CA SER A 3 -23.22 -7.70 -31.92
C SER A 3 -22.90 -8.56 -30.69
N ASN A 4 -23.82 -8.63 -29.74
CA ASN A 4 -23.82 -9.65 -28.70
C ASN A 4 -24.16 -11.00 -29.32
N SER A 5 -23.17 -11.80 -29.67
CA SER A 5 -23.34 -13.24 -29.85
C SER A 5 -23.27 -13.90 -28.46
N LEU A 6 -24.39 -13.95 -27.78
CA LEU A 6 -24.59 -14.79 -26.61
C LEU A 6 -24.52 -16.26 -27.07
N VAL A 7 -23.49 -16.95 -26.69
CA VAL A 7 -23.40 -18.42 -26.81
C VAL A 7 -24.31 -18.99 -25.71
N PRO A 8 -25.35 -19.75 -26.07
CA PRO A 8 -26.40 -20.12 -25.11
C PRO A 8 -26.13 -21.40 -24.36
N ASN A 9 -25.00 -21.61 -23.69
CA ASN A 9 -24.88 -22.79 -22.82
C ASN A 9 -23.78 -22.72 -21.75
N GLU A 10 -23.11 -21.61 -21.56
CA GLU A 10 -22.22 -21.46 -20.40
C GLU A 10 -22.74 -20.32 -19.53
N MET A 11 -23.10 -20.64 -18.27
CA MET A 11 -23.36 -19.56 -17.31
C MET A 11 -22.12 -18.67 -17.28
N PRO A 12 -22.28 -17.35 -17.33
CA PRO A 12 -21.11 -16.48 -17.25
C PRO A 12 -20.37 -16.78 -15.96
N GLU A 13 -19.06 -16.93 -16.06
CA GLU A 13 -18.16 -17.23 -14.94
C GLU A 13 -18.28 -16.18 -13.83
N PHE A 14 -18.78 -15.00 -14.18
CA PHE A 14 -19.06 -13.90 -13.25
C PHE A 14 -20.35 -13.16 -13.62
N ILE A 15 -21.05 -12.62 -12.64
CA ILE A 15 -22.22 -11.77 -12.79
C ILE A 15 -21.87 -10.39 -12.28
N ALA A 16 -21.94 -9.38 -13.14
CA ALA A 16 -21.80 -7.98 -12.73
C ALA A 16 -23.08 -7.57 -11.98
N LEU A 17 -22.91 -7.05 -10.77
CA LEU A 17 -24.02 -6.60 -9.92
C LEU A 17 -24.20 -5.09 -10.02
N ASP A 18 -25.44 -4.63 -9.99
CA ASP A 18 -25.77 -3.20 -9.96
C ASP A 18 -25.39 -2.59 -8.59
N LYS A 19 -25.03 -1.31 -8.60
CA LYS A 19 -24.76 -0.52 -7.39
C LYS A 19 -25.90 -0.53 -6.36
N MET A 20 -27.13 -0.75 -6.79
CA MET A 20 -28.27 -0.90 -5.86
C MET A 20 -28.08 -2.10 -4.92
N PHE A 21 -27.46 -3.17 -5.38
CA PHE A 21 -27.18 -4.34 -4.54
C PHE A 21 -26.17 -4.06 -3.44
N MET A 22 -25.22 -3.11 -3.64
CA MET A 22 -24.28 -2.68 -2.60
C MET A 22 -24.97 -2.20 -1.33
N LYS A 23 -26.13 -1.54 -1.45
CA LYS A 23 -26.90 -1.05 -0.30
C LYS A 23 -27.59 -2.17 0.48
N MET A 24 -27.77 -3.33 -0.14
CA MET A 24 -28.41 -4.51 0.46
C MET A 24 -27.40 -5.50 1.02
N LEU A 25 -26.15 -5.39 0.63
CA LEU A 25 -25.08 -6.27 1.09
C LEU A 25 -24.46 -5.71 2.38
N TRP A 26 -24.23 -6.61 3.32
CA TRP A 26 -23.35 -6.30 4.42
C TRP A 26 -21.90 -6.28 3.89
N VAL A 27 -21.21 -5.17 4.11
CA VAL A 27 -19.81 -4.98 3.75
C VAL A 27 -19.07 -4.65 5.04
N PRO A 28 -17.94 -5.35 5.37
CA PRO A 28 -17.14 -4.97 6.53
C PRO A 28 -16.61 -3.55 6.37
N ASP A 29 -16.51 -2.84 7.48
CA ASP A 29 -15.82 -1.56 7.50
C ASP A 29 -14.33 -1.78 7.25
N VAL A 30 -13.76 -1.07 6.29
CA VAL A 30 -12.33 -1.09 6.02
C VAL A 30 -11.71 0.20 6.54
N TYR A 31 -10.83 0.08 7.50
CA TYR A 31 -10.10 1.17 8.10
C TYR A 31 -8.62 1.13 7.71
N VAL A 32 -8.07 2.27 7.33
CA VAL A 32 -6.64 2.44 7.03
C VAL A 32 -5.96 3.04 8.24
N PHE A 33 -5.00 2.34 8.81
CA PHE A 33 -4.22 2.83 9.95
C PHE A 33 -3.20 3.88 9.49
N ASP A 34 -2.90 4.83 10.38
CA ASP A 34 -1.96 5.93 10.12
C ASP A 34 -2.31 6.77 8.88
N LEU A 35 -3.61 6.87 8.57
CA LEU A 35 -4.13 7.60 7.43
C LEU A 35 -3.94 9.10 7.59
N LYS A 36 -3.29 9.73 6.61
CA LYS A 36 -3.19 11.18 6.50
C LYS A 36 -4.25 11.76 5.57
N SER A 37 -4.42 11.16 4.41
CA SER A 37 -5.47 11.53 3.47
C SER A 37 -5.83 10.37 2.56
N ILE A 38 -7.08 10.37 2.09
CA ILE A 38 -7.60 9.41 1.13
C ILE A 38 -8.33 10.17 0.03
N ARG A 39 -8.08 9.79 -1.21
CA ARG A 39 -8.81 10.30 -2.37
C ARG A 39 -9.28 9.14 -3.22
N LYS A 40 -10.52 9.19 -3.65
CA LYS A 40 -11.06 8.24 -4.61
C LYS A 40 -10.70 8.72 -6.01
N HIS A 41 -10.03 7.90 -6.79
CA HIS A 41 -9.69 8.19 -8.18
C HIS A 41 -10.92 7.85 -9.05
N SER A 42 -11.70 8.84 -9.39
CA SER A 42 -12.82 8.69 -10.32
C SER A 42 -12.65 9.70 -11.45
N LEU A 43 -12.02 9.29 -12.55
CA LEU A 43 -11.76 10.19 -13.65
C LEU A 43 -12.96 10.39 -14.58
N ILE A 44 -13.86 9.43 -14.77
CA ILE A 44 -14.97 9.55 -15.71
C ILE A 44 -16.27 8.87 -15.24
N HIS A 45 -16.18 7.76 -14.52
CA HIS A 45 -17.31 7.07 -13.92
C HIS A 45 -16.89 6.42 -12.61
N GLU A 46 -17.77 6.47 -11.61
CA GLU A 46 -17.63 5.66 -10.40
C GLU A 46 -17.82 4.17 -10.74
N PHE A 47 -16.86 3.55 -11.40
CA PHE A 47 -16.83 2.12 -11.60
C PHE A 47 -16.25 1.44 -10.35
N ASP A 48 -17.05 1.37 -9.33
CA ASP A 48 -16.88 0.32 -8.35
C ASP A 48 -17.40 -0.95 -9.03
N GLY A 49 -16.49 -1.83 -9.43
CA GLY A 49 -16.87 -3.12 -10.01
C GLY A 49 -17.34 -4.05 -8.91
N LEU A 50 -18.58 -4.47 -8.95
CA LEU A 50 -19.12 -5.49 -8.08
C LEU A 50 -19.43 -6.73 -8.92
N TYR A 51 -18.77 -7.83 -8.60
CA TYR A 51 -18.92 -9.09 -9.31
C TYR A 51 -19.22 -10.22 -8.35
N TYR A 52 -20.11 -11.13 -8.74
CA TYR A 52 -20.35 -12.36 -8.01
C TYR A 52 -19.71 -13.53 -8.76
N ILE A 53 -18.76 -14.20 -8.11
CA ILE A 53 -18.00 -15.32 -8.68
C ILE A 53 -17.94 -16.43 -7.62
N ASN A 54 -18.43 -17.62 -7.94
CA ASN A 54 -18.29 -18.81 -7.08
C ASN A 54 -18.61 -18.57 -5.60
N LYS A 55 -19.75 -17.94 -5.32
CA LYS A 55 -20.18 -17.55 -3.95
C LYS A 55 -19.32 -16.49 -3.27
N THR A 56 -18.40 -15.88 -3.99
CA THR A 56 -17.59 -14.76 -3.54
C THR A 56 -18.04 -13.46 -4.19
N ILE A 57 -17.97 -12.37 -3.46
CA ILE A 57 -18.21 -11.03 -3.99
C ILE A 57 -16.87 -10.35 -4.17
N LEU A 58 -16.53 -9.99 -5.40
CA LEU A 58 -15.37 -9.20 -5.73
C LEU A 58 -15.79 -7.73 -5.81
N TYR A 59 -15.23 -6.91 -4.94
CA TYR A 59 -15.42 -5.47 -4.93
C TYR A 59 -14.10 -4.77 -5.26
N ASN A 60 -14.07 -4.07 -6.39
CA ASN A 60 -12.90 -3.31 -6.84
C ASN A 60 -13.12 -1.83 -6.62
N VAL A 61 -12.17 -1.20 -5.96
CA VAL A 61 -12.12 0.26 -5.78
C VAL A 61 -10.69 0.75 -5.96
N GLU A 62 -10.52 1.86 -6.66
CA GLU A 62 -9.24 2.54 -6.83
C GLU A 62 -9.16 3.73 -5.89
N LEU A 63 -8.15 3.72 -5.03
CA LEU A 63 -7.93 4.73 -4.00
C LEU A 63 -6.48 5.22 -4.02
N GLU A 64 -6.31 6.53 -3.94
CA GLU A 64 -5.04 7.15 -3.57
C GLU A 64 -5.01 7.33 -2.05
N VAL A 65 -4.07 6.69 -1.39
CA VAL A 65 -3.95 6.70 0.06
C VAL A 65 -2.60 7.30 0.46
N VAL A 66 -2.63 8.32 1.30
CA VAL A 66 -1.43 8.91 1.91
C VAL A 66 -1.41 8.54 3.38
N ILE A 67 -0.33 7.88 3.80
CA ILE A 67 -0.13 7.44 5.18
C ILE A 67 1.02 8.19 5.85
N TYR A 68 1.04 8.21 7.18
CA TYR A 68 2.19 8.65 7.94
C TYR A 68 3.27 7.56 7.92
N CYS A 69 4.51 8.01 7.77
CA CYS A 69 5.68 7.16 7.95
C CYS A 69 6.69 7.90 8.82
N GLU A 70 7.05 7.31 9.93
CA GLU A 70 8.08 7.84 10.81
C GLU A 70 9.46 7.54 10.22
N MET A 71 10.25 8.58 9.99
CA MET A 71 11.57 8.47 9.39
C MET A 71 12.63 8.97 10.36
N ASP A 72 13.67 8.17 10.57
CA ASP A 72 14.85 8.53 11.33
C ASP A 72 16.01 8.87 10.40
N PHE A 73 16.56 10.07 10.51
CA PHE A 73 17.64 10.57 9.67
C PHE A 73 19.01 10.60 10.35
N GLU A 74 19.18 9.95 11.50
CA GLU A 74 20.45 9.92 12.24
C GLU A 74 21.62 9.44 11.38
N LYS A 75 21.36 8.49 10.50
CA LYS A 75 22.38 7.87 9.61
C LYS A 75 22.42 8.47 8.20
N PHE A 76 21.83 9.65 8.01
CA PHE A 76 21.84 10.31 6.69
C PHE A 76 23.27 10.48 6.14
N PRO A 77 23.57 10.21 4.85
CA PRO A 77 22.68 9.76 3.76
C PRO A 77 22.63 8.22 3.58
N PHE A 78 23.01 7.44 4.56
CA PHE A 78 23.00 5.97 4.54
C PHE A 78 21.78 5.40 5.30
N ASP A 79 20.73 6.17 5.37
CA ASP A 79 19.49 5.84 6.09
C ASP A 79 18.59 4.90 5.28
N SER A 80 17.86 4.08 6.01
CA SER A 80 16.78 3.25 5.48
C SER A 80 15.56 3.37 6.40
N HIS A 81 14.38 3.44 5.81
CA HIS A 81 13.12 3.63 6.53
C HIS A 81 12.15 2.51 6.18
N THR A 82 11.34 2.12 7.13
CA THR A 82 10.30 1.11 6.93
C THR A 82 8.95 1.73 7.24
N CYS A 83 8.08 1.77 6.23
CA CYS A 83 6.72 2.29 6.34
C CYS A 83 5.74 1.13 6.25
N PHE A 84 4.69 1.15 7.06
CA PHE A 84 3.67 0.11 7.07
C PHE A 84 2.35 0.67 6.55
N PHE A 85 1.82 0.04 5.50
CA PHE A 85 0.45 0.26 5.07
C PHE A 85 -0.41 -0.86 5.67
N LYS A 86 -1.33 -0.49 6.56
CA LYS A 86 -2.15 -1.43 7.32
C LYS A 86 -3.63 -1.17 7.08
N LEU A 87 -4.35 -2.23 6.77
CA LEU A 87 -5.80 -2.26 6.63
C LEU A 87 -6.39 -3.21 7.67
N GLY A 88 -7.53 -2.85 8.21
CA GLY A 88 -8.27 -3.70 9.13
C GLY A 88 -9.70 -3.22 9.29
N SER A 89 -10.45 -3.81 10.23
CA SER A 89 -11.73 -3.30 10.68
C SER A 89 -11.52 -2.42 11.93
N PHE A 90 -12.33 -1.39 12.06
CA PHE A 90 -12.41 -0.61 13.29
C PHE A 90 -13.45 -1.20 14.26
N SER A 91 -14.57 -1.68 13.71
CA SER A 91 -15.73 -2.10 14.51
C SER A 91 -15.75 -3.58 14.83
N TYR A 92 -15.11 -4.42 14.02
CA TYR A 92 -15.19 -5.88 14.11
C TYR A 92 -13.85 -6.49 14.52
N ASP A 93 -13.87 -7.32 15.55
CA ASP A 93 -12.72 -8.09 15.98
C ASP A 93 -12.43 -9.29 15.06
N ALA A 94 -11.29 -9.94 15.24
CA ALA A 94 -10.86 -11.04 14.41
C ALA A 94 -11.71 -12.31 14.51
N SER A 95 -12.60 -12.41 15.50
CA SER A 95 -13.57 -13.50 15.61
C SER A 95 -14.71 -13.37 14.60
N LEU A 96 -15.00 -12.14 14.16
CA LEU A 96 -16.09 -11.82 13.23
C LEU A 96 -15.56 -11.54 11.82
N VAL A 97 -14.45 -10.80 11.69
CA VAL A 97 -13.87 -10.39 10.41
C VAL A 97 -12.37 -10.61 10.41
N THR A 98 -11.89 -11.40 9.44
CA THR A 98 -10.46 -11.62 9.22
C THR A 98 -10.04 -11.06 7.88
N PHE A 99 -8.98 -10.27 7.86
CA PHE A 99 -8.39 -9.75 6.64
C PHE A 99 -7.20 -10.59 6.24
N THR A 100 -7.17 -11.01 4.98
CA THR A 100 -6.06 -11.76 4.40
C THR A 100 -5.59 -11.08 3.13
N LEU A 101 -4.29 -11.10 2.86
CA LEU A 101 -3.71 -10.64 1.61
C LEU A 101 -3.63 -11.83 0.64
N ASP A 102 -4.33 -11.72 -0.48
CA ASP A 102 -4.15 -12.68 -1.56
C ASP A 102 -2.85 -12.36 -2.31
N GLN A 103 -1.89 -13.27 -2.23
CA GLN A 103 -0.58 -13.11 -2.85
C GLN A 103 -0.64 -13.06 -4.38
N LEU A 104 -1.68 -13.64 -4.99
CA LEU A 104 -1.88 -13.62 -6.45
C LEU A 104 -2.33 -12.24 -6.94
N SER A 105 -3.06 -11.48 -6.12
CA SER A 105 -3.52 -10.12 -6.44
C SER A 105 -2.48 -9.06 -6.08
N PHE A 106 -1.45 -9.41 -5.31
CA PHE A 106 -0.38 -8.51 -4.92
C PHE A 106 0.66 -8.37 -6.05
N THR A 107 0.18 -8.00 -7.23
CA THR A 107 1.03 -7.66 -8.39
C THR A 107 1.50 -6.20 -8.30
N LEU A 108 2.02 -5.81 -7.17
CA LEU A 108 2.69 -4.52 -7.09
C LEU A 108 3.98 -4.58 -7.92
N SER A 109 4.19 -3.56 -8.72
CA SER A 109 5.51 -3.32 -9.29
C SER A 109 6.49 -3.24 -8.11
N LYS A 110 7.26 -4.28 -7.90
CA LYS A 110 8.13 -4.48 -6.76
C LYS A 110 9.20 -3.39 -6.59
N GLN A 111 9.32 -2.47 -7.54
CA GLN A 111 10.32 -1.42 -7.52
C GLN A 111 9.75 -0.12 -8.06
N PHE A 112 9.44 0.79 -7.17
CA PHE A 112 9.30 2.20 -7.49
C PHE A 112 10.65 2.86 -7.27
N ASN A 113 11.33 3.24 -8.32
CA ASN A 113 12.53 4.06 -8.20
C ASN A 113 12.09 5.50 -7.95
N LEU A 114 11.98 5.87 -6.70
CA LEU A 114 11.97 7.28 -6.32
C LEU A 114 13.38 7.85 -6.57
N LEU A 115 13.46 9.11 -7.01
CA LEU A 115 14.72 9.77 -7.40
C LEU A 115 15.87 9.58 -6.39
N ASP A 116 15.55 9.49 -5.11
CA ASP A 116 16.53 9.40 -4.01
C ASP A 116 16.44 8.09 -3.21
N PHE A 117 15.44 7.22 -3.48
CA PHE A 117 15.23 5.98 -2.74
C PHE A 117 14.98 4.80 -3.67
N SER A 118 15.58 3.66 -3.36
CA SER A 118 15.11 2.37 -3.84
C SER A 118 14.02 1.86 -2.90
N THR A 119 12.97 1.29 -3.46
CA THR A 119 11.81 0.80 -2.71
C THR A 119 11.65 -0.70 -2.87
N ASP A 120 11.54 -1.40 -1.75
CA ASP A 120 11.15 -2.80 -1.70
C ASP A 120 9.78 -2.90 -1.01
N VAL A 121 8.83 -3.62 -1.60
CA VAL A 121 7.49 -3.81 -1.04
C VAL A 121 7.30 -5.28 -0.71
N ASN A 122 7.01 -5.55 0.56
CA ASN A 122 6.79 -6.89 1.09
C ASN A 122 5.40 -7.00 1.72
N PRO A 123 4.83 -8.20 1.83
CA PRO A 123 3.65 -8.43 2.65
C PRO A 123 3.92 -8.01 4.10
N LEU A 124 2.86 -7.58 4.79
CA LEU A 124 2.95 -7.23 6.21
C LEU A 124 3.49 -8.42 7.03
N PRO A 125 4.52 -8.22 7.88
CA PRO A 125 5.05 -9.29 8.72
C PRO A 125 4.02 -9.75 9.75
N ASP A 126 4.08 -11.02 10.15
CA ASP A 126 3.09 -11.64 11.06
C ASP A 126 2.97 -10.90 12.41
N SER A 127 4.06 -10.32 12.88
CA SER A 127 4.08 -9.50 14.09
C SER A 127 3.21 -8.23 14.03
N GLN A 128 2.87 -7.79 12.83
CA GLN A 128 2.07 -6.58 12.58
C GLN A 128 0.64 -6.90 12.11
N LYS A 129 0.27 -8.19 11.99
CA LYS A 129 -1.05 -8.62 11.52
C LYS A 129 -2.14 -8.59 12.60
N VAL A 130 -1.78 -8.29 13.81
CA VAL A 130 -2.71 -8.20 14.95
C VAL A 130 -2.56 -6.86 15.64
N TYR A 131 -3.66 -6.19 15.90
CA TYR A 131 -3.70 -4.92 16.61
C TYR A 131 -4.61 -5.00 17.81
N GLY A 132 -4.11 -4.49 18.94
CA GLY A 132 -4.85 -4.34 20.18
C GLY A 132 -4.89 -5.61 21.02
N ASP A 133 -4.90 -5.41 22.33
CA ASP A 133 -5.15 -6.43 23.33
C ASP A 133 -6.01 -5.78 24.43
N TYR A 134 -7.32 -5.78 24.19
CA TYR A 134 -8.29 -5.41 25.22
C TYR A 134 -8.89 -6.71 25.80
N GLY A 135 -8.08 -7.41 26.60
CA GLY A 135 -8.45 -8.69 27.15
C GLY A 135 -8.38 -9.82 26.14
N SER A 136 -9.51 -10.31 25.63
CA SER A 136 -9.58 -11.36 24.60
C SER A 136 -9.88 -10.82 23.19
N LEU A 137 -10.02 -9.51 23.03
CA LEU A 137 -10.35 -8.89 21.73
C LEU A 137 -9.07 -8.49 20.99
N TYR A 138 -8.97 -8.95 19.78
CA TYR A 138 -7.87 -8.57 18.86
C TYR A 138 -8.41 -8.38 17.43
N TRP A 139 -7.80 -7.48 16.68
CA TRP A 139 -8.19 -7.15 15.33
C TRP A 139 -7.24 -7.73 14.31
N SER A 140 -7.79 -8.30 13.26
CA SER A 140 -7.01 -8.80 12.12
C SER A 140 -6.60 -7.64 11.23
N LEU A 141 -5.30 -7.54 10.91
CA LEU A 141 -4.74 -6.57 9.99
C LEU A 141 -4.16 -7.26 8.76
N THR A 142 -4.21 -6.56 7.64
CA THR A 142 -3.52 -6.92 6.39
C THR A 142 -2.86 -5.70 5.77
N GLY A 143 -1.98 -5.90 4.82
CA GLY A 143 -1.33 -4.79 4.14
C GLY A 143 0.09 -5.11 3.68
N CYS A 144 0.92 -4.09 3.59
CA CYS A 144 2.29 -4.24 3.12
C CYS A 144 3.28 -3.39 3.93
N GLU A 145 4.50 -3.84 3.90
CA GLU A 145 5.69 -3.15 4.37
C GLU A 145 6.41 -2.55 3.17
N VAL A 146 6.75 -1.27 3.25
CA VAL A 146 7.51 -0.55 2.23
C VAL A 146 8.85 -0.15 2.83
N VAL A 147 9.92 -0.76 2.34
CA VAL A 147 11.29 -0.45 2.77
C VAL A 147 11.89 0.55 1.79
N LEU A 148 12.28 1.71 2.30
CA LEU A 148 12.87 2.81 1.56
C LEU A 148 14.38 2.87 1.90
N LYS A 149 15.24 2.59 0.94
CA LYS A 149 16.70 2.71 1.11
C LYS A 149 17.20 3.89 0.30
N ARG A 150 17.84 4.85 0.96
CA ARG A 150 18.38 6.03 0.27
C ARG A 150 19.59 5.66 -0.59
N SER A 151 19.66 6.27 -1.80
CA SER A 151 20.83 6.21 -2.67
C SER A 151 21.82 7.31 -2.26
N PRO A 152 22.96 6.99 -1.61
CA PRO A 152 23.89 7.99 -1.08
C PRO A 152 24.73 8.68 -2.14
N HIS A 153 24.82 8.12 -3.36
CA HIS A 153 25.74 8.59 -4.41
C HIS A 153 25.61 10.09 -4.71
N LYS A 154 24.37 10.57 -4.89
CA LYS A 154 24.11 11.98 -5.17
C LYS A 154 24.63 12.90 -4.07
N TYR A 155 24.49 12.51 -2.82
CA TYR A 155 24.92 13.30 -1.66
C TYR A 155 26.45 13.28 -1.51
N ILE A 156 27.08 12.12 -1.72
CA ILE A 156 28.54 11.97 -1.66
C ILE A 156 29.19 12.87 -2.72
N PHE A 157 28.78 12.76 -3.98
CA PHE A 157 29.45 13.50 -5.06
C PHE A 157 29.11 15.00 -5.06
N ASN A 158 27.90 15.40 -4.66
CA ASN A 158 27.50 16.81 -4.75
C ASN A 158 27.86 17.60 -3.49
N TYR A 159 28.01 16.96 -2.32
CA TYR A 159 28.26 17.65 -1.06
C TYR A 159 29.55 17.21 -0.38
N TYR A 160 29.76 15.91 -0.14
CA TYR A 160 30.91 15.45 0.63
C TYR A 160 32.23 15.60 -0.12
N VAL A 161 32.29 15.25 -1.40
CA VAL A 161 33.53 15.37 -2.20
C VAL A 161 33.94 16.84 -2.36
N PRO A 162 33.08 17.78 -2.78
CA PRO A 162 33.47 19.19 -2.90
C PRO A 162 33.89 19.81 -1.57
N SER A 163 33.15 19.55 -0.48
CA SER A 163 33.52 20.08 0.84
C SER A 163 34.85 19.53 1.34
N GLY A 164 35.10 18.23 1.12
CA GLY A 164 36.39 17.61 1.45
C GLY A 164 37.55 18.23 0.65
N LEU A 165 37.38 18.50 -0.63
CA LEU A 165 38.39 19.16 -1.45
C LEU A 165 38.69 20.58 -0.97
N ILE A 166 37.70 21.35 -0.57
CA ILE A 166 37.91 22.71 -0.01
C ILE A 166 38.77 22.63 1.26
N VAL A 167 38.49 21.69 2.15
CA VAL A 167 39.27 21.49 3.37
C VAL A 167 40.72 21.14 3.04
N VAL A 168 40.96 20.21 2.11
CA VAL A 168 42.32 19.80 1.69
C VAL A 168 43.07 20.99 1.06
N PHE A 169 42.43 21.76 0.19
CA PHE A 169 43.04 22.93 -0.43
C PHE A 169 43.37 24.02 0.61
N SER A 170 42.51 24.21 1.63
CA SER A 170 42.78 25.14 2.73
C SER A 170 44.00 24.75 3.52
N TRP A 171 44.24 23.46 3.76
CA TRP A 171 45.45 22.99 4.46
C TRP A 171 46.71 23.18 3.63
N VAL A 172 46.64 22.80 2.34
CA VAL A 172 47.82 22.97 1.44
C VAL A 172 48.17 24.45 1.24
N SER A 173 47.19 25.35 1.22
CA SER A 173 47.42 26.80 1.07
C SER A 173 48.03 27.45 2.33
N ASN A 174 47.88 26.83 3.50
CA ASN A 174 48.42 27.33 4.77
C ASN A 174 49.78 26.69 5.17
N SER A 175 50.28 25.76 4.36
CA SER A 175 51.61 25.13 4.53
C SER A 175 52.61 25.81 3.62
#